data_9cf11a24eec668b8c834e03dba17ee1c
#
_entry.id   9cf11a24eec668b8c834e03dba17ee1c
#
_cell.length_a   1.000
_cell.length_b   1.000
_cell.length_c   1.000
_cell.angle_alpha   90.00
_cell.angle_beta   90.00
_cell.angle_gamma   90.00
#
_symmetry.space_group_name_H-M   'P 1'
#
loop_
_entity.id
_entity.type
_entity.pdbx_description
1 polymer ?
#
loop_
_entity_poly.entity_id
_entity_poly.type
_entity_poly.pdbx_seq_one_letter_code
_entity_poly.pdbx_strand_id
1 'polypeptide(L)'
;MGKLWLNNEIVDRLAMLQQTEGGHPGVNQVAIEKDWWVTITLKALFQTDCRDSLIFKGGTSLSKGFNIIERFSEDIDLAISHSFFSIEKTTKSQREKLRKMSRTYIHETLSTQLDARLKEMGVSGYTIENVSQVQDKNGEWKPIDSDKDPTVILIHYQSILEDTINYIPPRVKIEISCLSMDEPTELRQIRSLIGESFDGEDADAESLVRTVVPTRTFLEKLFLLAEEFQKEKPRSVRMSRHLYDLEKLMDTKYGEEALSNRKLYDAIVEHRRAYYALKYVNYDLHSPSTISFTIPESVIGAWQDDYADMRRFFIYGESMDFDALMHRIRELQERVRNI
;
A
#
# COMPACT_ATOMS: atom_id res chain seq x y z
N MET A 1 15.73 27.71 -2.73
CA MET A 1 15.81 26.73 -3.80
C MET A 1 14.42 26.57 -4.39
N GLY A 2 14.32 26.62 -5.70
CA GLY A 2 13.02 26.63 -6.37
C GLY A 2 12.32 25.28 -6.24
N LYS A 3 11.03 25.35 -6.02
CA LYS A 3 10.12 24.21 -6.02
C LYS A 3 9.87 23.85 -7.48
N LEU A 4 10.54 22.85 -8.03
CA LEU A 4 10.52 22.57 -9.46
C LEU A 4 9.09 22.39 -9.99
N TRP A 5 8.37 21.40 -9.51
CA TRP A 5 7.00 21.13 -9.95
C TRP A 5 6.01 22.24 -9.57
N LEU A 6 6.08 22.75 -8.33
CA LEU A 6 5.11 23.71 -7.80
C LEU A 6 5.26 25.12 -8.36
N ASN A 7 6.45 25.51 -8.81
CA ASN A 7 6.71 26.85 -9.30
C ASN A 7 6.63 27.01 -10.82
N ASN A 8 6.40 25.91 -11.55
CA ASN A 8 6.37 25.94 -13.01
C ASN A 8 4.95 26.06 -13.57
N GLU A 9 4.86 26.68 -14.74
CA GLU A 9 3.64 26.75 -15.51
C GLU A 9 3.23 25.36 -16.02
N ILE A 10 1.96 25.19 -16.42
CA ILE A 10 1.44 23.90 -16.90
C ILE A 10 2.27 23.35 -18.06
N VAL A 11 2.70 24.20 -18.99
CA VAL A 11 3.51 23.80 -20.14
C VAL A 11 4.84 23.18 -19.70
N ASP A 12 5.49 23.77 -18.70
CA ASP A 12 6.75 23.26 -18.18
C ASP A 12 6.55 21.95 -17.42
N ARG A 13 5.46 21.83 -16.66
CA ARG A 13 5.09 20.57 -15.97
C ARG A 13 4.82 19.44 -16.96
N LEU A 14 4.14 19.71 -18.07
CA LEU A 14 3.92 18.73 -19.16
C LEU A 14 5.25 18.27 -19.77
N ALA A 15 6.17 19.20 -20.02
CA ALA A 15 7.50 18.89 -20.52
C ALA A 15 8.29 18.02 -19.51
N MET A 16 8.16 18.28 -18.21
CA MET A 16 8.77 17.45 -17.16
C MET A 16 8.20 16.05 -17.15
N LEU A 17 6.87 15.88 -17.27
CA LEU A 17 6.24 14.55 -17.37
C LEU A 17 6.78 13.78 -18.58
N GLN A 18 6.86 14.42 -19.74
CA GLN A 18 7.37 13.80 -20.95
C GLN A 18 8.86 13.40 -20.83
N GLN A 19 9.69 14.26 -20.23
CA GLN A 19 11.11 13.95 -20.02
C GLN A 19 11.28 12.79 -19.01
N THR A 20 10.50 12.79 -17.92
CA THR A 20 10.51 11.73 -16.91
C THR A 20 10.06 10.40 -17.51
N GLU A 21 9.00 10.39 -18.33
CA GLU A 21 8.54 9.20 -19.07
C GLU A 21 9.66 8.62 -19.95
N GLY A 22 10.40 9.47 -20.63
CA GLY A 22 11.55 9.05 -21.45
C GLY A 22 12.67 8.38 -20.65
N GLY A 23 12.84 8.74 -19.38
CA GLY A 23 13.80 8.16 -18.45
C GLY A 23 13.31 6.90 -17.70
N HIS A 24 12.00 6.63 -17.72
CA HIS A 24 11.36 5.51 -17.00
C HIS A 24 10.50 4.66 -17.95
N PRO A 25 11.11 3.79 -18.77
CA PRO A 25 10.39 2.96 -19.73
C PRO A 25 9.25 2.16 -19.09
N GLY A 26 8.06 2.21 -19.68
CA GLY A 26 6.87 1.52 -19.19
C GLY A 26 6.04 2.29 -18.14
N VAL A 27 6.51 3.43 -17.67
CA VAL A 27 5.75 4.31 -16.76
C VAL A 27 5.20 5.49 -17.56
N ASN A 28 3.89 5.61 -17.69
CA ASN A 28 3.25 6.69 -18.45
C ASN A 28 3.11 7.99 -17.62
N GLN A 29 2.81 9.10 -18.29
CA GLN A 29 2.70 10.42 -17.67
C GLN A 29 1.66 10.50 -16.55
N VAL A 30 0.52 9.76 -16.68
CA VAL A 30 -0.52 9.71 -15.64
C VAL A 30 0.02 9.06 -14.35
N ALA A 31 0.81 7.99 -14.49
CA ALA A 31 1.45 7.35 -13.37
C ALA A 31 2.52 8.24 -12.72
N ILE A 32 3.28 8.99 -13.54
CA ILE A 32 4.33 9.93 -13.05
C ILE A 32 3.69 11.10 -12.30
N GLU A 33 2.62 11.70 -12.84
CA GLU A 33 1.89 12.75 -12.13
C GLU A 33 1.35 12.24 -10.78
N LYS A 34 0.74 11.07 -10.78
CA LYS A 34 0.22 10.46 -9.55
C LYS A 34 1.32 10.11 -8.56
N ASP A 35 2.47 9.65 -9.03
CA ASP A 35 3.64 9.38 -8.19
C ASP A 35 4.11 10.63 -7.43
N TRP A 36 4.09 11.78 -8.11
CA TRP A 36 4.39 13.06 -7.47
C TRP A 36 3.37 13.37 -6.36
N TRP A 37 2.07 13.21 -6.63
CA TRP A 37 1.00 13.42 -5.64
C TRP A 37 1.12 12.46 -4.45
N VAL A 38 1.45 11.20 -4.67
CA VAL A 38 1.72 10.22 -3.61
C VAL A 38 2.89 10.68 -2.75
N THR A 39 3.97 11.14 -3.37
CA THR A 39 5.20 11.53 -2.66
C THR A 39 5.00 12.79 -1.82
N ILE A 40 4.37 13.83 -2.38
CA ILE A 40 4.11 15.06 -1.62
C ILE A 40 3.11 14.83 -0.48
N THR A 41 2.13 13.94 -0.68
CA THR A 41 1.18 13.54 0.36
C THR A 41 1.87 12.80 1.51
N LEU A 42 2.78 11.85 1.20
CA LEU A 42 3.60 11.19 2.21
C LEU A 42 4.43 12.21 3.01
N LYS A 43 5.07 13.16 2.33
CA LYS A 43 5.82 14.23 3.00
C LYS A 43 4.94 15.01 3.96
N ALA A 44 3.74 15.41 3.54
CA ALA A 44 2.81 16.14 4.39
C ALA A 44 2.37 15.34 5.61
N LEU A 45 2.05 14.05 5.44
CA LEU A 45 1.66 13.14 6.52
C LEU A 45 2.77 13.00 7.57
N PHE A 46 4.01 12.83 7.14
CA PHE A 46 5.18 12.71 8.04
C PHE A 46 5.66 14.06 8.62
N GLN A 47 4.89 15.14 8.44
CA GLN A 47 5.06 16.44 9.11
C GLN A 47 3.90 16.80 10.06
N THR A 48 2.94 15.86 10.27
CA THR A 48 1.84 15.99 11.23
C THR A 48 2.27 15.60 12.65
N ASP A 49 1.41 15.85 13.64
CA ASP A 49 1.70 15.56 15.06
C ASP A 49 1.90 14.07 15.35
N CYS A 50 1.27 13.19 14.57
CA CYS A 50 1.41 11.74 14.72
C CYS A 50 2.60 11.14 13.94
N ARG A 51 3.45 11.95 13.30
CA ARG A 51 4.57 11.50 12.44
C ARG A 51 5.45 10.40 13.08
N ASP A 52 5.75 10.53 14.38
CA ASP A 52 6.61 9.57 15.08
C ASP A 52 5.91 8.23 15.36
N SER A 53 4.58 8.21 15.21
CA SER A 53 3.73 7.03 15.37
C SER A 53 3.20 6.49 14.04
N LEU A 54 3.49 7.17 12.91
CA LEU A 54 3.13 6.70 11.58
C LEU A 54 4.20 5.78 11.02
N ILE A 55 3.74 4.73 10.33
CA ILE A 55 4.60 3.74 9.67
C ILE A 55 4.06 3.50 8.27
N PHE A 56 4.89 3.74 7.26
CA PHE A 56 4.58 3.48 5.86
C PHE A 56 4.76 1.99 5.54
N LYS A 57 3.81 1.40 4.83
CA LYS A 57 3.80 -0.03 4.51
C LYS A 57 3.17 -0.30 3.13
N GLY A 58 2.92 -1.57 2.84
CA GLY A 58 2.19 -1.99 1.64
C GLY A 58 3.02 -2.03 0.37
N GLY A 59 2.33 -2.06 -0.77
CA GLY A 59 2.99 -2.16 -2.09
C GLY A 59 3.83 -0.95 -2.43
N THR A 60 3.32 0.25 -2.14
CA THR A 60 4.00 1.52 -2.44
C THR A 60 5.29 1.66 -1.61
N SER A 61 5.35 1.10 -0.40
CA SER A 61 6.60 1.07 0.37
C SER A 61 7.65 0.14 -0.26
N LEU A 62 7.24 -0.97 -0.87
CA LEU A 62 8.16 -1.88 -1.57
C LEU A 62 8.75 -1.27 -2.84
N SER A 63 7.94 -0.51 -3.60
CA SER A 63 8.43 0.17 -4.82
C SER A 63 9.26 1.40 -4.47
N LYS A 64 8.70 2.36 -3.72
CA LYS A 64 9.35 3.67 -3.47
C LYS A 64 10.41 3.63 -2.37
N GLY A 65 10.21 2.81 -1.32
CA GLY A 65 11.13 2.76 -0.19
C GLY A 65 12.29 1.80 -0.37
N PHE A 66 12.06 0.69 -1.07
CA PHE A 66 13.03 -0.39 -1.18
C PHE A 66 13.43 -0.77 -2.60
N ASN A 67 12.75 -0.26 -3.62
CA ASN A 67 12.99 -0.56 -5.05
C ASN A 67 13.02 -2.07 -5.34
N ILE A 68 12.11 -2.84 -4.69
CA ILE A 68 12.05 -4.30 -4.83
C ILE A 68 11.09 -4.73 -5.93
N ILE A 69 10.01 -3.95 -6.13
CA ILE A 69 8.99 -4.23 -7.13
C ILE A 69 8.95 -3.14 -8.18
N GLU A 70 8.85 -3.54 -9.43
CA GLU A 70 8.78 -2.68 -10.61
C GLU A 70 7.37 -2.68 -11.19
N ARG A 71 6.41 -2.38 -10.33
CA ARG A 71 5.01 -2.16 -10.71
C ARG A 71 4.48 -0.88 -10.09
N PHE A 72 3.58 -0.24 -10.78
CA PHE A 72 2.89 0.94 -10.27
C PHE A 72 2.07 0.58 -9.03
N SER A 73 2.25 1.37 -7.99
CA SER A 73 1.51 1.26 -6.73
C SER A 73 1.13 2.68 -6.29
N GLU A 74 -0.15 2.89 -6.11
CA GLU A 74 -0.76 4.23 -6.04
C GLU A 74 -1.39 4.57 -4.69
N ASP A 75 -1.60 3.56 -3.85
CA ASP A 75 -2.21 3.73 -2.54
C ASP A 75 -1.13 4.00 -1.48
N ILE A 76 -1.44 4.84 -0.51
CA ILE A 76 -0.61 5.06 0.67
C ILE A 76 -1.17 4.23 1.81
N ASP A 77 -0.52 3.12 2.11
CA ASP A 77 -0.86 2.28 3.25
C ASP A 77 -0.04 2.71 4.48
N LEU A 78 -0.71 3.08 5.55
CA LEU A 78 -0.09 3.48 6.81
C LEU A 78 -0.58 2.63 7.99
N ALA A 79 0.27 2.49 8.97
CA ALA A 79 -0.11 2.10 10.31
C ALA A 79 0.10 3.28 11.27
N ILE A 80 -0.78 3.40 12.27
CA ILE A 80 -0.59 4.29 13.41
C ILE A 80 -0.45 3.45 14.69
N SER A 81 0.60 3.69 15.47
CA SER A 81 0.90 2.89 16.68
C SER A 81 -0.20 3.02 17.73
N HIS A 82 -0.50 1.92 18.41
CA HIS A 82 -1.43 1.87 19.53
C HIS A 82 -1.02 2.82 20.67
N SER A 83 0.28 2.99 20.86
CA SER A 83 0.84 3.86 21.90
C SER A 83 0.44 5.32 21.73
N PHE A 84 0.20 5.77 20.48
CA PHE A 84 -0.31 7.11 20.19
C PHE A 84 -1.66 7.38 20.88
N PHE A 85 -2.50 6.34 20.99
CA PHE A 85 -3.82 6.41 21.64
C PHE A 85 -3.78 6.02 23.12
N SER A 86 -2.61 5.79 23.72
CA SER A 86 -2.44 5.34 25.11
C SER A 86 -3.22 4.05 25.44
N ILE A 87 -3.33 3.12 24.46
CA ILE A 87 -3.99 1.83 24.63
C ILE A 87 -2.94 0.72 24.54
N GLU A 88 -2.58 0.15 25.68
CA GLU A 88 -1.54 -0.89 25.77
C GLU A 88 -2.09 -2.31 25.66
N LYS A 89 -3.33 -2.55 26.12
CA LYS A 89 -3.94 -3.89 26.15
C LYS A 89 -5.05 -4.01 25.09
N THR A 90 -5.19 -5.21 24.54
CA THR A 90 -6.00 -5.43 23.35
C THR A 90 -7.11 -6.45 23.55
N THR A 91 -7.92 -6.27 24.60
CA THR A 91 -9.20 -6.96 24.72
C THR A 91 -10.12 -6.55 23.56
N LYS A 92 -11.15 -7.35 23.25
CA LYS A 92 -12.12 -7.03 22.20
C LYS A 92 -12.70 -5.61 22.35
N SER A 93 -13.12 -5.23 23.53
CA SER A 93 -13.68 -3.89 23.81
C SER A 93 -12.64 -2.78 23.62
N GLN A 94 -11.38 -3.02 23.97
CA GLN A 94 -10.30 -2.05 23.76
C GLN A 94 -9.96 -1.87 22.28
N ARG A 95 -10.02 -2.96 21.49
CA ARG A 95 -9.85 -2.86 20.04
C ARG A 95 -10.97 -2.04 19.37
N GLU A 96 -12.23 -2.26 19.79
CA GLU A 96 -13.35 -1.44 19.30
C GLU A 96 -13.18 0.03 19.67
N LYS A 97 -12.78 0.31 20.92
CA LYS A 97 -12.47 1.67 21.37
C LYS A 97 -11.32 2.29 20.55
N LEU A 98 -10.23 1.54 20.34
CA LEU A 98 -9.07 1.99 19.56
C LEU A 98 -9.48 2.37 18.14
N ARG A 99 -10.24 1.52 17.45
CA ARG A 99 -10.74 1.79 16.09
C ARG A 99 -11.57 3.07 16.03
N LYS A 100 -12.50 3.27 16.97
CA LYS A 100 -13.31 4.49 17.05
C LYS A 100 -12.46 5.74 17.29
N MET A 101 -11.55 5.68 18.25
CA MET A 101 -10.64 6.79 18.56
C MET A 101 -9.73 7.12 17.36
N SER A 102 -9.16 6.10 16.74
CA SER A 102 -8.31 6.25 15.56
C SER A 102 -9.09 6.90 14.40
N ARG A 103 -10.31 6.41 14.11
CA ARG A 103 -11.15 6.98 13.05
C ARG A 103 -11.49 8.45 13.30
N THR A 104 -11.88 8.80 14.52
CA THR A 104 -12.18 10.19 14.90
C THR A 104 -10.93 11.06 14.71
N TYR A 105 -9.79 10.63 15.26
CA TYR A 105 -8.53 11.36 15.10
C TYR A 105 -8.14 11.55 13.62
N ILE A 106 -8.22 10.49 12.81
CA ILE A 106 -7.84 10.52 11.40
C ILE A 106 -8.72 11.49 10.61
N HIS A 107 -10.05 11.47 10.82
CA HIS A 107 -10.97 12.32 10.08
C HIS A 107 -11.00 13.76 10.56
N GLU A 108 -10.90 14.00 11.87
CA GLU A 108 -11.06 15.35 12.43
C GLU A 108 -9.74 16.10 12.58
N THR A 109 -8.67 15.39 12.99
CA THR A 109 -7.39 16.01 13.30
C THR A 109 -6.38 15.82 12.18
N LEU A 110 -6.07 14.58 11.84
CA LEU A 110 -5.02 14.27 10.85
C LEU A 110 -5.37 14.82 9.46
N SER A 111 -6.61 14.67 9.02
CA SER A 111 -7.09 15.22 7.73
C SER A 111 -6.92 16.75 7.67
N THR A 112 -7.24 17.46 8.76
CA THR A 112 -7.06 18.92 8.87
C THR A 112 -5.58 19.30 8.86
N GLN A 113 -4.74 18.57 9.59
CA GLN A 113 -3.30 18.82 9.58
C GLN A 113 -2.66 18.54 8.23
N LEU A 114 -3.10 17.46 7.55
CA LEU A 114 -2.65 17.13 6.20
C LEU A 114 -2.95 18.27 5.22
N ASP A 115 -4.17 18.80 5.24
CA ASP A 115 -4.56 19.96 4.43
C ASP A 115 -3.68 21.20 4.72
N ALA A 116 -3.47 21.49 6.00
CA ALA A 116 -2.61 22.60 6.42
C ALA A 116 -1.17 22.42 5.90
N ARG A 117 -0.58 21.23 6.03
CA ARG A 117 0.78 20.96 5.56
C ARG A 117 0.91 21.05 4.03
N LEU A 118 -0.06 20.53 3.28
CA LEU A 118 -0.08 20.66 1.82
C LEU A 118 -0.14 22.14 1.40
N LYS A 119 -0.99 22.96 2.03
CA LYS A 119 -1.07 24.41 1.78
C LYS A 119 0.22 25.15 2.15
N GLU A 120 0.83 24.85 3.27
CA GLU A 120 2.13 25.42 3.69
C GLU A 120 3.24 25.12 2.68
N MET A 121 3.21 23.92 2.06
CA MET A 121 4.13 23.58 0.99
C MET A 121 3.80 24.26 -0.35
N GLY A 122 2.66 24.94 -0.46
CA GLY A 122 2.20 25.63 -1.68
C GLY A 122 1.46 24.73 -2.65
N VAL A 123 1.03 23.53 -2.21
CA VAL A 123 0.22 22.62 -3.04
C VAL A 123 -1.21 23.17 -3.17
N SER A 124 -1.74 23.14 -4.40
CA SER A 124 -3.08 23.60 -4.73
C SER A 124 -3.73 22.66 -5.76
N GLY A 125 -5.00 22.90 -6.11
CA GLY A 125 -5.72 22.09 -7.10
C GLY A 125 -6.15 20.73 -6.57
N TYR A 126 -6.44 20.61 -5.27
CA TYR A 126 -6.91 19.36 -4.66
C TYR A 126 -8.09 19.60 -3.70
N THR A 127 -8.77 18.51 -3.36
CA THR A 127 -9.75 18.44 -2.27
C THR A 127 -9.51 17.20 -1.43
N ILE A 128 -9.82 17.25 -0.12
CA ILE A 128 -9.69 16.11 0.78
C ILE A 128 -11.09 15.60 1.12
N GLU A 129 -11.27 14.29 0.98
CA GLU A 129 -12.49 13.58 1.35
C GLU A 129 -12.21 12.56 2.45
N ASN A 130 -12.92 12.67 3.56
CA ASN A 130 -12.95 11.66 4.62
C ASN A 130 -14.02 10.62 4.27
N VAL A 131 -13.61 9.41 3.87
CA VAL A 131 -14.54 8.39 3.40
C VAL A 131 -15.38 7.85 4.56
N SER A 132 -16.65 8.28 4.58
CA SER A 132 -17.63 7.92 5.63
C SER A 132 -18.75 7.01 5.14
N GLN A 133 -18.86 6.78 3.83
CA GLN A 133 -19.88 5.97 3.19
C GLN A 133 -19.26 5.01 2.17
N VAL A 134 -19.96 3.91 1.93
CA VAL A 134 -19.61 2.91 0.92
C VAL A 134 -20.86 2.46 0.17
N GLN A 135 -20.74 2.20 -1.11
CA GLN A 135 -21.85 1.60 -1.87
C GLN A 135 -21.98 0.11 -1.54
N ASP A 136 -23.19 -0.32 -1.28
CA ASP A 136 -23.49 -1.74 -1.15
C ASP A 136 -23.63 -2.42 -2.53
N LYS A 137 -23.98 -3.72 -2.52
CA LYS A 137 -24.14 -4.53 -3.75
C LYS A 137 -25.22 -4.03 -4.69
N ASN A 138 -26.17 -3.21 -4.19
CA ASN A 138 -27.26 -2.63 -4.95
C ASN A 138 -26.94 -1.21 -5.42
N GLY A 139 -25.75 -0.69 -5.12
CA GLY A 139 -25.35 0.68 -5.42
C GLY A 139 -25.85 1.73 -4.42
N GLU A 140 -26.47 1.33 -3.31
CA GLU A 140 -26.96 2.25 -2.27
C GLU A 140 -25.81 2.68 -1.35
N TRP A 141 -25.75 3.98 -1.06
CA TRP A 141 -24.76 4.52 -0.13
C TRP A 141 -25.15 4.20 1.32
N LYS A 142 -24.24 3.54 2.03
CA LYS A 142 -24.38 3.19 3.44
C LYS A 142 -23.23 3.76 4.27
N PRO A 143 -23.51 4.25 5.48
CA PRO A 143 -22.47 4.71 6.38
C PRO A 143 -21.52 3.56 6.72
N ILE A 144 -20.22 3.89 6.79
CA ILE A 144 -19.20 2.96 7.27
C ILE A 144 -19.27 2.91 8.80
N ASP A 145 -19.21 1.70 9.35
CA ASP A 145 -19.22 1.50 10.80
C ASP A 145 -18.10 2.29 11.48
N SER A 146 -18.39 2.90 12.62
CA SER A 146 -17.46 3.77 13.35
C SER A 146 -16.20 3.05 13.84
N ASP A 147 -16.23 1.72 13.90
CA ASP A 147 -15.11 0.86 14.28
C ASP A 147 -14.47 0.11 13.09
N LYS A 148 -14.75 0.56 11.86
CA LYS A 148 -14.11 0.01 10.66
C LYS A 148 -12.64 0.40 10.61
N ASP A 149 -11.78 -0.57 10.28
CA ASP A 149 -10.35 -0.40 10.02
C ASP A 149 -9.99 -1.10 8.70
N PRO A 150 -9.17 -0.48 7.84
CA PRO A 150 -8.54 0.83 7.95
C PRO A 150 -9.52 2.00 7.76
N THR A 151 -9.13 3.18 8.27
CA THR A 151 -9.78 4.45 7.97
C THR A 151 -9.20 5.02 6.69
N VAL A 152 -10.05 5.59 5.82
CA VAL A 152 -9.66 6.04 4.48
C VAL A 152 -9.84 7.55 4.34
N ILE A 153 -8.80 8.21 3.80
CA ILE A 153 -8.84 9.57 3.28
C ILE A 153 -8.53 9.52 1.79
N LEU A 154 -9.23 10.32 0.99
CA LEU A 154 -8.93 10.53 -0.43
C LEU A 154 -8.48 11.97 -0.66
N ILE A 155 -7.41 12.14 -1.42
CA ILE A 155 -7.02 13.43 -1.98
C ILE A 155 -7.36 13.38 -3.46
N HIS A 156 -8.40 14.10 -3.87
CA HIS A 156 -8.74 14.28 -5.27
C HIS A 156 -7.96 15.47 -5.80
N TYR A 157 -7.21 15.30 -6.88
CA TYR A 157 -6.42 16.37 -7.48
C TYR A 157 -6.85 16.64 -8.92
N GLN A 158 -6.61 17.87 -9.37
CA GLN A 158 -6.82 18.26 -10.75
C GLN A 158 -5.61 17.80 -11.57
N SER A 159 -5.80 16.79 -12.42
CA SER A 159 -4.77 16.38 -13.37
C SER A 159 -4.51 17.49 -14.39
N ILE A 160 -3.25 17.68 -14.75
CA ILE A 160 -2.85 18.58 -15.84
C ILE A 160 -2.93 17.90 -17.21
N LEU A 161 -3.21 16.58 -17.24
CA LEU A 161 -3.34 15.79 -18.44
C LEU A 161 -4.81 15.80 -18.90
N GLU A 162 -5.05 16.04 -20.19
CA GLU A 162 -6.40 16.06 -20.79
C GLU A 162 -7.01 14.66 -20.87
N ASP A 163 -6.20 13.66 -21.20
CA ASP A 163 -6.61 12.26 -21.29
C ASP A 163 -6.38 11.53 -19.97
N THR A 164 -7.39 11.54 -19.10
CA THR A 164 -7.36 10.66 -17.92
C THR A 164 -7.67 9.22 -18.35
N ILE A 165 -6.71 8.32 -18.15
CA ILE A 165 -6.97 6.90 -18.30
C ILE A 165 -7.94 6.50 -17.20
N ASN A 166 -9.14 6.04 -17.54
CA ASN A 166 -10.19 5.64 -16.57
C ASN A 166 -9.71 4.63 -15.51
N TYR A 167 -8.55 4.03 -15.74
CA TYR A 167 -7.95 3.01 -14.88
C TYR A 167 -7.11 3.56 -13.72
N ILE A 168 -6.58 4.78 -13.85
CA ILE A 168 -5.80 5.48 -12.81
C ILE A 168 -6.52 6.79 -12.49
N PRO A 169 -7.46 6.80 -11.56
CA PRO A 169 -8.19 8.01 -11.21
C PRO A 169 -7.26 9.07 -10.58
N PRO A 170 -7.50 10.37 -10.85
CA PRO A 170 -6.69 11.47 -10.29
C PRO A 170 -6.99 11.69 -8.80
N ARG A 171 -6.65 10.70 -8.00
CA ARG A 171 -6.78 10.75 -6.54
C ARG A 171 -5.70 9.92 -5.88
N VAL A 172 -5.25 10.32 -4.70
CA VAL A 172 -4.41 9.53 -3.80
C VAL A 172 -5.30 8.95 -2.72
N LYS A 173 -5.27 7.62 -2.56
CA LYS A 173 -5.97 6.91 -1.50
C LYS A 173 -5.00 6.65 -0.35
N ILE A 174 -5.39 7.07 0.86
CA ILE A 174 -4.64 6.89 2.08
C ILE A 174 -5.44 5.94 2.98
N GLU A 175 -4.89 4.77 3.27
CA GLU A 175 -5.48 3.78 4.18
C GLU A 175 -4.65 3.73 5.46
N ILE A 176 -5.27 4.07 6.60
CA ILE A 176 -4.57 4.13 7.89
C ILE A 176 -5.19 3.10 8.83
N SER A 177 -4.39 2.09 9.22
CA SER A 177 -4.79 1.05 10.16
C SER A 177 -4.21 1.31 11.54
N CYS A 178 -5.02 1.15 12.58
CA CYS A 178 -4.59 1.17 13.97
C CYS A 178 -4.38 -0.23 14.57
N LEU A 179 -4.56 -1.28 13.77
CA LEU A 179 -4.46 -2.67 14.23
C LEU A 179 -3.13 -3.35 13.86
N SER A 180 -2.17 -2.62 13.31
CA SER A 180 -0.86 -3.18 13.01
C SER A 180 -0.07 -3.49 14.29
N MET A 181 0.80 -4.49 14.21
CA MET A 181 1.79 -4.76 15.27
C MET A 181 2.83 -3.65 15.31
N ASP A 182 3.55 -3.54 16.43
CA ASP A 182 4.82 -2.82 16.47
C ASP A 182 5.84 -3.63 15.64
N GLU A 183 6.25 -3.06 14.53
CA GLU A 183 7.03 -3.76 13.52
C GLU A 183 8.43 -3.15 13.40
N PRO A 184 9.44 -3.92 12.99
CA PRO A 184 10.73 -3.36 12.67
C PRO A 184 10.58 -2.39 11.49
N THR A 185 11.14 -1.20 11.65
CA THR A 185 11.07 -0.12 10.66
C THR A 185 12.45 0.43 10.34
N GLU A 186 12.61 0.94 9.13
CA GLU A 186 13.78 1.70 8.69
C GLU A 186 13.33 3.08 8.21
N LEU A 187 14.19 4.08 8.37
CA LEU A 187 13.99 5.36 7.72
C LEU A 187 14.43 5.23 6.25
N ARG A 188 13.49 5.50 5.34
CA ARG A 188 13.73 5.44 3.89
C ARG A 188 13.49 6.80 3.27
N GLN A 189 14.42 7.21 2.42
CA GLN A 189 14.25 8.39 1.60
C GLN A 189 13.30 8.06 0.45
N ILE A 190 12.20 8.80 0.37
CA ILE A 190 11.19 8.66 -0.68
C ILE A 190 11.30 9.88 -1.58
N ARG A 191 11.45 9.66 -2.88
CA ARG A 191 11.49 10.70 -3.91
C ARG A 191 10.40 10.45 -4.95
N SER A 192 9.96 11.49 -5.62
CA SER A 192 9.11 11.33 -6.81
C SER A 192 9.96 10.94 -8.03
N LEU A 193 9.34 10.30 -9.01
CA LEU A 193 9.98 9.99 -10.29
C LEU A 193 10.47 11.27 -11.01
N ILE A 194 9.72 12.37 -10.86
CA ILE A 194 10.17 13.69 -11.33
C ILE A 194 11.43 14.12 -10.57
N GLY A 195 11.43 14.01 -9.23
CA GLY A 195 12.61 14.36 -8.43
C GLY A 195 13.83 13.48 -8.73
N GLU A 196 13.64 12.22 -9.16
CA GLU A 196 14.72 11.34 -9.62
C GLU A 196 15.28 11.78 -10.98
N SER A 197 14.39 12.23 -11.90
CA SER A 197 14.79 12.68 -13.25
C SER A 197 15.46 14.05 -13.24
N PHE A 198 15.14 14.90 -12.27
CA PHE A 198 15.69 16.25 -12.09
C PHE A 198 16.43 16.35 -10.76
N ASP A 199 17.47 15.56 -10.61
CA ASP A 199 18.22 15.40 -9.36
C ASP A 199 18.74 16.73 -8.79
N GLY A 200 18.40 16.99 -7.53
CA GLY A 200 18.77 18.21 -6.81
C GLY A 200 17.88 19.43 -7.08
N GLU A 201 16.93 19.36 -8.01
CA GLU A 201 16.08 20.51 -8.36
C GLU A 201 14.70 20.46 -7.69
N ASP A 202 14.15 19.29 -7.41
CA ASP A 202 12.83 19.11 -6.75
C ASP A 202 12.93 18.47 -5.36
N ALA A 203 13.49 19.21 -4.40
CA ALA A 203 13.51 18.77 -3.00
C ALA A 203 12.11 18.77 -2.34
N ASP A 204 11.08 19.32 -2.99
CA ASP A 204 9.73 19.36 -2.42
C ASP A 204 9.06 18.00 -2.44
N ALA A 205 9.30 17.18 -3.45
CA ALA A 205 8.77 15.82 -3.53
C ALA A 205 9.76 14.77 -2.98
N GLU A 206 10.40 15.09 -1.86
CA GLU A 206 11.34 14.22 -1.16
C GLU A 206 11.05 14.22 0.34
N SER A 207 11.08 13.05 0.98
CA SER A 207 10.83 12.91 2.41
C SER A 207 11.55 11.71 3.00
N LEU A 208 11.97 11.84 4.27
CA LEU A 208 12.45 10.72 5.07
C LEU A 208 11.27 10.10 5.81
N VAL A 209 10.95 8.85 5.49
CA VAL A 209 9.73 8.18 5.91
C VAL A 209 10.06 6.91 6.69
N ARG A 210 9.47 6.75 7.87
CA ARG A 210 9.55 5.51 8.65
C ARG A 210 8.75 4.42 7.94
N THR A 211 9.44 3.38 7.49
CA THR A 211 8.90 2.35 6.59
C THR A 211 9.07 0.96 7.19
N VAL A 212 8.06 0.12 7.12
CA VAL A 212 8.11 -1.29 7.54
C VAL A 212 9.16 -2.04 6.71
N VAL A 213 9.97 -2.86 7.37
CA VAL A 213 10.94 -3.73 6.71
C VAL A 213 10.21 -4.75 5.81
N PRO A 214 10.67 -4.99 4.57
CA PRO A 214 10.01 -5.88 3.61
C PRO A 214 9.78 -7.31 4.09
N THR A 215 10.60 -7.83 5.01
CA THR A 215 10.43 -9.13 5.67
C THR A 215 9.01 -9.31 6.22
N ARG A 216 8.50 -8.28 6.87
CA ARG A 216 7.14 -8.28 7.41
C ARG A 216 6.09 -8.23 6.29
N THR A 217 6.27 -7.35 5.31
CA THR A 217 5.34 -7.20 4.19
C THR A 217 5.23 -8.49 3.38
N PHE A 218 6.32 -9.23 3.23
CA PHE A 218 6.34 -10.55 2.59
C PHE A 218 5.38 -11.53 3.28
N LEU A 219 5.52 -11.71 4.60
CA LEU A 219 4.65 -12.60 5.36
C LEU A 219 3.19 -12.13 5.36
N GLU A 220 2.93 -10.83 5.45
CA GLU A 220 1.56 -10.29 5.39
C GLU A 220 0.88 -10.61 4.06
N LYS A 221 1.59 -10.53 2.92
CA LYS A 221 1.03 -10.88 1.61
C LYS A 221 0.73 -12.37 1.50
N LEU A 222 1.61 -13.21 2.06
CA LEU A 222 1.41 -14.65 2.12
C LEU A 222 0.14 -15.01 2.91
N PHE A 223 -0.01 -14.46 4.12
CA PHE A 223 -1.19 -14.69 4.94
C PHE A 223 -2.47 -14.10 4.32
N LEU A 224 -2.37 -12.94 3.68
CA LEU A 224 -3.50 -12.35 2.97
C LEU A 224 -4.03 -13.28 1.89
N LEU A 225 -3.17 -13.89 1.09
CA LEU A 225 -3.57 -14.87 0.07
C LEU A 225 -4.15 -16.14 0.71
N ALA A 226 -3.51 -16.66 1.77
CA ALA A 226 -4.01 -17.83 2.47
C ALA A 226 -5.40 -17.62 3.08
N GLU A 227 -5.70 -16.41 3.57
CA GLU A 227 -7.02 -16.04 4.06
C GLU A 227 -8.01 -15.81 2.93
N GLU A 228 -7.59 -15.19 1.82
CA GLU A 228 -8.46 -14.96 0.66
C GLU A 228 -8.94 -16.30 0.07
N PHE A 229 -8.05 -17.29 -0.04
CA PHE A 229 -8.38 -18.58 -0.60
C PHE A 229 -9.21 -19.50 0.33
N GLN A 230 -9.41 -19.13 1.59
CA GLN A 230 -10.40 -19.76 2.47
C GLN A 230 -11.82 -19.25 2.27
N LYS A 231 -12.04 -18.24 1.44
CA LYS A 231 -13.40 -17.78 1.10
C LYS A 231 -14.05 -18.76 0.13
N GLU A 232 -15.37 -18.88 0.24
CA GLU A 232 -16.18 -19.61 -0.74
C GLU A 232 -16.02 -19.06 -2.17
N LYS A 233 -15.87 -17.75 -2.29
CA LYS A 233 -15.62 -17.04 -3.56
C LYS A 233 -14.43 -16.10 -3.39
N PRO A 234 -13.21 -16.57 -3.63
CA PRO A 234 -12.03 -15.72 -3.59
C PRO A 234 -12.10 -14.62 -4.64
N ARG A 235 -11.68 -13.42 -4.27
CA ARG A 235 -11.58 -12.28 -5.22
C ARG A 235 -10.37 -12.49 -6.12
N SER A 236 -10.51 -12.08 -7.38
CA SER A 236 -9.39 -12.05 -8.34
C SER A 236 -8.95 -10.63 -8.66
N VAL A 237 -9.90 -9.69 -8.81
CA VAL A 237 -9.63 -8.33 -9.28
C VAL A 237 -8.57 -7.63 -8.45
N ARG A 238 -7.48 -7.24 -9.09
CA ARG A 238 -6.27 -6.61 -8.52
C ARG A 238 -5.58 -7.44 -7.41
N MET A 239 -5.82 -8.76 -7.38
CA MET A 239 -5.24 -9.62 -6.36
C MET A 239 -3.93 -10.30 -6.83
N SER A 240 -3.74 -10.50 -8.11
CA SER A 240 -2.52 -11.11 -8.68
C SER A 240 -1.25 -10.31 -8.38
N ARG A 241 -1.38 -9.00 -8.06
CA ARG A 241 -0.28 -8.17 -7.57
C ARG A 241 0.43 -8.76 -6.34
N HIS A 242 -0.28 -9.50 -5.50
CA HIS A 242 0.31 -10.11 -4.31
C HIS A 242 1.19 -11.31 -4.67
N LEU A 243 0.85 -12.05 -5.72
CA LEU A 243 1.69 -13.14 -6.24
C LEU A 243 2.99 -12.59 -6.85
N TYR A 244 2.87 -11.53 -7.67
CA TYR A 244 4.03 -10.83 -8.24
C TYR A 244 4.96 -10.30 -7.14
N ASP A 245 4.39 -9.63 -6.13
CA ASP A 245 5.19 -9.08 -5.03
C ASP A 245 5.89 -10.20 -4.23
N LEU A 246 5.24 -11.34 -4.00
CA LEU A 246 5.85 -12.49 -3.34
C LEU A 246 6.99 -13.08 -4.17
N GLU A 247 6.81 -13.21 -5.48
CA GLU A 247 7.85 -13.67 -6.40
C GLU A 247 9.08 -12.75 -6.34
N LYS A 248 8.88 -11.44 -6.42
CA LYS A 248 9.99 -10.46 -6.35
C LYS A 248 10.68 -10.44 -4.99
N LEU A 249 9.97 -10.77 -3.92
CA LEU A 249 10.53 -10.75 -2.56
C LEU A 249 11.23 -12.04 -2.15
N MET A 250 10.78 -13.22 -2.65
CA MET A 250 11.15 -14.52 -2.10
C MET A 250 12.65 -14.86 -2.14
N ASP A 251 13.39 -14.28 -3.09
CA ASP A 251 14.83 -14.49 -3.26
C ASP A 251 15.67 -13.29 -2.81
N THR A 252 15.04 -12.30 -2.19
CA THR A 252 15.77 -11.21 -1.53
C THR A 252 16.19 -11.62 -0.13
N LYS A 253 17.17 -10.89 0.44
CA LYS A 253 17.53 -11.04 1.85
C LYS A 253 16.34 -10.98 2.80
N TYR A 254 15.30 -10.21 2.44
CA TYR A 254 14.08 -10.06 3.24
C TYR A 254 13.18 -11.30 3.20
N GLY A 255 13.06 -11.93 2.02
CA GLY A 255 12.35 -13.21 1.88
C GLY A 255 13.08 -14.34 2.61
N GLU A 256 14.41 -14.41 2.49
CA GLU A 256 15.24 -15.38 3.21
C GLU A 256 15.14 -15.21 4.72
N GLU A 257 15.20 -13.99 5.21
CA GLU A 257 15.02 -13.67 6.63
C GLU A 257 13.62 -14.08 7.11
N ALA A 258 12.57 -13.78 6.34
CA ALA A 258 11.20 -14.16 6.67
C ALA A 258 11.03 -15.68 6.77
N LEU A 259 11.61 -16.43 5.82
CA LEU A 259 11.54 -17.90 5.77
C LEU A 259 12.41 -18.59 6.83
N SER A 260 13.37 -17.90 7.42
CA SER A 260 14.19 -18.40 8.53
C SER A 260 13.71 -17.99 9.92
N ASN A 261 12.75 -17.05 10.00
CA ASN A 261 12.29 -16.46 11.26
C ASN A 261 10.93 -17.04 11.72
N ARG A 262 10.96 -18.30 12.19
CA ARG A 262 9.78 -18.98 12.73
C ARG A 262 9.08 -18.17 13.83
N LYS A 263 9.83 -17.49 14.69
CA LYS A 263 9.26 -16.69 15.77
C LYS A 263 8.41 -15.52 15.23
N LEU A 264 8.89 -14.84 14.19
CA LEU A 264 8.14 -13.77 13.54
C LEU A 264 6.89 -14.32 12.86
N TYR A 265 7.02 -15.45 12.16
CA TYR A 265 5.90 -16.14 11.51
C TYR A 265 4.77 -16.44 12.51
N ASP A 266 5.09 -17.11 13.62
CA ASP A 266 4.11 -17.48 14.64
C ASP A 266 3.49 -16.24 15.31
N ALA A 267 4.28 -15.19 15.57
CA ALA A 267 3.78 -13.94 16.14
C ALA A 267 2.76 -13.26 15.22
N ILE A 268 2.98 -13.31 13.90
CA ILE A 268 2.02 -12.76 12.93
C ILE A 268 0.73 -13.56 12.92
N VAL A 269 0.80 -14.89 12.93
CA VAL A 269 -0.39 -15.76 12.96
C VAL A 269 -1.24 -15.46 14.19
N GLU A 270 -0.61 -15.39 15.38
CA GLU A 270 -1.32 -15.07 16.61
C GLU A 270 -1.91 -13.65 16.59
N HIS A 271 -1.19 -12.68 16.05
CA HIS A 271 -1.71 -11.34 15.87
C HIS A 271 -2.94 -11.33 14.95
N ARG A 272 -2.88 -12.00 13.80
CA ARG A 272 -4.02 -12.08 12.85
C ARG A 272 -5.22 -12.76 13.49
N ARG A 273 -5.02 -13.87 14.20
CA ARG A 273 -6.05 -14.58 14.98
C ARG A 273 -6.71 -13.65 16.01
N ALA A 274 -5.92 -12.88 16.73
CA ALA A 274 -6.40 -12.03 17.83
C ALA A 274 -7.04 -10.72 17.35
N TYR A 275 -6.46 -10.06 16.35
CA TYR A 275 -6.82 -8.70 15.94
C TYR A 275 -7.71 -8.63 14.71
N TYR A 276 -7.41 -9.39 13.65
CA TYR A 276 -8.28 -9.45 12.48
C TYR A 276 -9.48 -10.35 12.76
N ALA A 277 -9.29 -11.50 13.37
CA ALA A 277 -10.32 -12.43 13.82
C ALA A 277 -11.41 -12.67 12.76
N LEU A 278 -11.01 -12.91 11.52
CA LEU A 278 -11.92 -13.06 10.37
C LEU A 278 -12.73 -14.35 10.55
N LYS A 279 -14.05 -14.22 10.55
CA LYS A 279 -14.98 -15.33 10.87
C LYS A 279 -14.91 -16.51 9.90
N TYR A 280 -14.48 -16.26 8.65
CA TYR A 280 -14.39 -17.28 7.59
C TYR A 280 -13.01 -17.94 7.56
N VAL A 281 -12.05 -17.48 8.37
CA VAL A 281 -10.68 -18.02 8.38
C VAL A 281 -10.50 -19.01 9.50
N ASN A 282 -10.02 -20.21 9.14
CA ASN A 282 -9.47 -21.16 10.09
C ASN A 282 -7.96 -20.89 10.28
N TYR A 283 -7.62 -20.20 11.36
CA TYR A 283 -6.22 -19.86 11.66
C TYR A 283 -5.35 -21.06 12.06
N ASP A 284 -5.93 -22.23 12.35
CA ASP A 284 -5.15 -23.44 12.60
C ASP A 284 -4.48 -23.96 11.31
N LEU A 285 -5.02 -23.59 10.16
CA LEU A 285 -4.41 -23.85 8.86
C LEU A 285 -3.25 -22.92 8.51
N HIS A 286 -2.92 -21.95 9.37
CA HIS A 286 -1.79 -21.03 9.15
C HIS A 286 -0.46 -21.56 9.69
N SER A 287 -0.39 -22.81 10.18
CA SER A 287 0.92 -23.41 10.48
C SER A 287 1.72 -23.63 9.20
N PRO A 288 3.04 -23.53 9.19
CA PRO A 288 3.85 -23.73 7.98
C PRO A 288 3.54 -25.03 7.23
N SER A 289 3.28 -26.12 7.97
CA SER A 289 2.98 -27.42 7.37
C SER A 289 1.61 -27.52 6.69
N THR A 290 0.67 -26.65 7.02
CA THR A 290 -0.73 -26.71 6.54
C THR A 290 -1.16 -25.50 5.73
N ILE A 291 -0.45 -24.38 5.82
CA ILE A 291 -0.82 -23.17 5.10
C ILE A 291 -0.84 -23.41 3.59
N SER A 292 -1.85 -22.86 2.93
CA SER A 292 -1.95 -22.86 1.46
C SER A 292 -2.28 -21.45 0.97
N PHE A 293 -1.48 -20.96 0.05
CA PHE A 293 -1.69 -19.70 -0.67
C PHE A 293 -1.58 -19.89 -2.19
N THR A 294 -1.79 -21.12 -2.65
CA THR A 294 -1.93 -21.45 -4.07
C THR A 294 -3.37 -21.22 -4.54
N ILE A 295 -3.52 -20.71 -5.76
CA ILE A 295 -4.83 -20.34 -6.31
C ILE A 295 -5.70 -21.60 -6.45
N PRO A 296 -6.95 -21.60 -5.93
CA PRO A 296 -7.89 -22.70 -6.18
C PRO A 296 -8.22 -22.85 -7.67
N GLU A 297 -8.36 -24.08 -8.16
CA GLU A 297 -8.67 -24.36 -9.57
C GLU A 297 -9.94 -23.65 -10.06
N SER A 298 -10.94 -23.51 -9.20
CA SER A 298 -12.21 -22.86 -9.52
C SER A 298 -12.11 -21.38 -9.93
N VAL A 299 -11.02 -20.70 -9.58
CA VAL A 299 -10.81 -19.26 -9.85
C VAL A 299 -9.53 -18.98 -10.65
N ILE A 300 -8.80 -20.01 -11.06
CA ILE A 300 -7.48 -19.85 -11.71
C ILE A 300 -7.54 -19.00 -12.98
N GLY A 301 -8.58 -19.17 -13.83
CA GLY A 301 -8.76 -18.39 -15.05
C GLY A 301 -8.94 -16.90 -14.75
N ALA A 302 -9.77 -16.55 -13.76
CA ALA A 302 -9.98 -15.15 -13.37
C ALA A 302 -8.70 -14.50 -12.79
N TRP A 303 -7.82 -15.27 -12.15
CA TRP A 303 -6.53 -14.77 -11.66
C TRP A 303 -5.51 -14.63 -12.80
N GLN A 304 -5.57 -15.51 -13.80
CA GLN A 304 -4.74 -15.40 -15.01
C GLN A 304 -5.08 -14.14 -15.80
N ASP A 305 -6.38 -13.84 -15.96
CA ASP A 305 -6.85 -12.63 -16.63
C ASP A 305 -6.41 -11.38 -15.85
N ASP A 306 -6.60 -11.36 -14.51
CA ASP A 306 -6.14 -10.26 -13.65
C ASP A 306 -4.63 -10.04 -13.74
N TYR A 307 -3.84 -11.11 -13.82
CA TYR A 307 -2.39 -11.00 -13.99
C TYR A 307 -1.99 -10.49 -15.37
N ALA A 308 -2.70 -10.90 -16.41
CA ALA A 308 -2.48 -10.38 -17.76
C ALA A 308 -2.73 -8.86 -17.84
N ASP A 309 -3.83 -8.39 -17.22
CA ASP A 309 -4.12 -6.96 -17.12
C ASP A 309 -3.05 -6.23 -16.28
N MET A 310 -2.61 -6.84 -15.20
CA MET A 310 -1.56 -6.25 -14.36
C MET A 310 -0.24 -6.11 -15.12
N ARG A 311 0.18 -7.12 -15.89
CA ARG A 311 1.36 -7.05 -16.75
C ARG A 311 1.27 -5.97 -17.81
N ARG A 312 0.09 -5.78 -18.36
CA ARG A 312 -0.15 -4.81 -19.43
C ARG A 312 -0.16 -3.36 -18.94
N PHE A 313 -0.71 -3.10 -17.75
CA PHE A 313 -1.05 -1.75 -17.31
C PHE A 313 -0.27 -1.25 -16.09
N PHE A 314 0.30 -2.15 -15.30
CA PHE A 314 0.91 -1.78 -14.03
C PHE A 314 2.38 -2.17 -13.88
N ILE A 315 2.80 -3.30 -14.47
CA ILE A 315 4.20 -3.72 -14.39
C ILE A 315 4.98 -3.01 -15.49
N TYR A 316 6.01 -2.27 -15.08
CA TYR A 316 6.92 -1.58 -16.00
C TYR A 316 8.29 -2.25 -16.07
N GLY A 317 8.60 -3.15 -15.14
CA GLY A 317 9.80 -3.97 -15.16
C GLY A 317 9.57 -5.35 -15.75
N GLU A 318 10.55 -6.23 -15.55
CA GLU A 318 10.47 -7.62 -15.99
C GLU A 318 9.43 -8.42 -15.20
N SER A 319 8.65 -9.23 -15.91
CA SER A 319 7.64 -10.11 -15.32
C SER A 319 7.56 -11.44 -16.05
N MET A 320 7.39 -12.50 -15.31
CA MET A 320 7.18 -13.85 -15.83
C MET A 320 5.80 -13.97 -16.50
N ASP A 321 5.60 -14.98 -17.33
CA ASP A 321 4.25 -15.42 -17.68
C ASP A 321 3.55 -16.05 -16.46
N PHE A 322 2.25 -16.28 -16.60
CA PHE A 322 1.44 -16.78 -15.48
C PHE A 322 1.86 -18.18 -15.01
N ASP A 323 2.22 -19.08 -15.94
CA ASP A 323 2.60 -20.45 -15.60
C ASP A 323 3.93 -20.50 -14.85
N ALA A 324 4.90 -19.71 -15.29
CA ALA A 324 6.18 -19.55 -14.62
C ALA A 324 5.99 -18.93 -13.21
N LEU A 325 5.14 -17.89 -13.09
CA LEU A 325 4.80 -17.31 -11.78
C LEU A 325 4.18 -18.36 -10.86
N MET A 326 3.23 -19.18 -11.35
CA MET A 326 2.60 -20.22 -10.56
C MET A 326 3.58 -21.32 -10.15
N HIS A 327 4.59 -21.60 -10.97
CA HIS A 327 5.69 -22.50 -10.58
C HIS A 327 6.48 -21.93 -9.40
N ARG A 328 6.86 -20.66 -9.46
CA ARG A 328 7.57 -19.96 -8.38
C ARG A 328 6.76 -19.89 -7.08
N ILE A 329 5.45 -19.65 -7.17
CA ILE A 329 4.57 -19.64 -5.98
C ILE A 329 4.48 -21.04 -5.34
N ARG A 330 4.46 -22.13 -6.14
CA ARG A 330 4.54 -23.49 -5.59
C ARG A 330 5.89 -23.77 -4.92
N GLU A 331 6.99 -23.34 -5.52
CA GLU A 331 8.31 -23.40 -4.90
C GLU A 331 8.32 -22.66 -3.55
N LEU A 332 7.77 -21.45 -3.51
CA LEU A 332 7.64 -20.68 -2.26
C LEU A 332 6.79 -21.45 -1.23
N GLN A 333 5.70 -22.06 -1.66
CA GLN A 333 4.86 -22.90 -0.78
C GLN A 333 5.66 -24.02 -0.11
N GLU A 334 6.53 -24.71 -0.85
CA GLU A 334 7.40 -25.75 -0.29
C GLU A 334 8.46 -25.16 0.65
N ARG A 335 9.03 -24.00 0.32
CA ARG A 335 9.98 -23.31 1.22
C ARG A 335 9.31 -22.94 2.55
N VAL A 336 8.07 -22.44 2.51
CA VAL A 336 7.31 -22.10 3.73
C VAL A 336 7.02 -23.33 4.59
N ARG A 337 6.76 -24.50 4.00
CA ARG A 337 6.54 -25.75 4.74
C ARG A 337 7.74 -26.21 5.56
N ASN A 338 8.92 -25.72 5.22
CA ASN A 338 10.18 -26.07 5.88
C ASN A 338 10.66 -25.02 6.92
N ILE A 339 9.80 -24.03 7.26
CA ILE A 339 10.10 -23.02 8.28
C ILE A 339 10.13 -23.61 9.70
#